data_dff60ce47351d1f7681ee80e0aa58f3b
#
_entry.id   dff60ce47351d1f7681ee80e0aa58f3b
#
_cell.length_a   1.000
_cell.length_b   1.000
_cell.length_c   1.000
_cell.angle_alpha   90.00
_cell.angle_beta   90.00
_cell.angle_gamma   90.00
#
_symmetry.space_group_name_H-M   'P 1'
#
loop_
_entity.id
_entity.type
_entity.pdbx_description
1 polymer ?
#
loop_
_entity_poly.entity_id
_entity_poly.type
_entity_poly.pdbx_seq_one_letter_code
_entity_poly.pdbx_strand_id
1 'polypeptide(L)'
;MARIAIEMPKLGYDMETGRIAGWLKGIGDSVVRGDVIAEIETEKTTVEMEAVATGVLVEIVHGPGADVPVGEPIAYLDDGREPS
;
A
#
# COMPACT_ATOMS: atom_id res chain seq x y z
N MET A 1 -13.73 3.51 -14.08
CA MET A 1 -12.56 3.05 -13.33
C MET A 1 -12.19 4.09 -12.30
N ALA A 2 -12.26 3.73 -11.04
CA ALA A 2 -11.81 4.61 -9.97
C ALA A 2 -10.53 4.05 -9.39
N ARG A 3 -9.48 4.85 -9.41
CA ARG A 3 -8.22 4.49 -8.79
C ARG A 3 -8.20 5.00 -7.36
N ILE A 4 -7.78 4.13 -6.46
CA ILE A 4 -7.67 4.45 -5.05
C ILE A 4 -6.18 4.41 -4.71
N ALA A 5 -5.66 5.53 -4.22
CA ALA A 5 -4.27 5.60 -3.81
C ALA A 5 -4.09 4.88 -2.48
N ILE A 6 -3.08 4.02 -2.42
CA ILE A 6 -2.63 3.44 -1.16
C ILE A 6 -1.44 4.27 -0.73
N GLU A 7 -1.59 4.99 0.38
CA GLU A 7 -0.56 5.88 0.88
C GLU A 7 0.23 5.24 2.00
N MET A 8 1.48 5.66 2.16
CA MET A 8 2.31 5.20 3.26
C MET A 8 1.67 5.63 4.58
N PRO A 9 1.24 4.69 5.44
CA PRO A 9 0.58 5.05 6.68
C PRO A 9 1.59 5.49 7.74
N LYS A 10 1.13 6.30 8.68
CA LYS A 10 1.93 6.67 9.83
C LYS A 10 1.73 5.58 10.89
N LEU A 11 2.74 4.78 11.06
CA LEU A 11 2.69 3.61 11.96
C LEU A 11 3.34 3.87 13.32
N GLY A 12 3.95 5.04 13.51
CA GLY A 12 4.59 5.39 14.76
C GLY A 12 4.58 6.91 14.96
N TYR A 13 4.78 7.33 16.19
CA TYR A 13 4.70 8.73 16.59
C TYR A 13 5.61 9.65 15.81
N ASP A 14 6.86 9.21 15.64
CA ASP A 14 7.89 10.03 15.01
C ASP A 14 8.20 9.56 13.59
N MET A 15 7.32 8.75 13.02
CA MET A 15 7.55 8.20 11.70
C MET A 15 7.34 9.24 10.62
N GLU A 16 8.40 9.59 9.91
CA GLU A 16 8.35 10.48 8.76
C GLU A 16 8.39 9.71 7.46
N THR A 17 9.09 8.58 7.46
CA THR A 17 9.21 7.69 6.30
C THR A 17 9.05 6.26 6.75
N GLY A 18 8.65 5.40 5.82
CA GLY A 18 8.63 3.97 6.02
C GLY A 18 9.35 3.29 4.87
N ARG A 19 9.95 2.14 5.15
CA ARG A 19 10.58 1.33 4.11
C ARG A 19 9.65 0.20 3.75
N ILE A 20 9.45 -0.01 2.46
CA ILE A 20 8.68 -1.16 1.99
C ILE A 20 9.60 -2.39 2.08
N ALA A 21 9.27 -3.29 3.02
CA ALA A 21 10.05 -4.53 3.19
C ALA A 21 9.69 -5.53 2.10
N GLY A 22 8.42 -5.57 1.70
CA GLY A 22 7.99 -6.45 0.62
C GLY A 22 6.52 -6.28 0.30
N TRP A 23 6.14 -6.74 -0.88
CA TRP A 23 4.75 -6.78 -1.32
C TRP A 23 4.25 -8.22 -1.25
N LEU A 24 3.06 -8.41 -0.67
CA LEU A 24 2.41 -9.71 -0.56
C LEU A 24 1.41 -9.93 -1.68
N LYS A 25 1.02 -8.87 -2.38
CA LYS A 25 0.16 -8.90 -3.55
C LYS A 25 0.89 -8.29 -4.73
N GLY A 26 0.63 -8.79 -5.91
CA GLY A 26 1.20 -8.27 -7.14
C GLY A 26 0.18 -7.54 -8.00
N ILE A 27 0.68 -6.90 -9.05
CA ILE A 27 -0.18 -6.23 -10.03
C ILE A 27 -1.10 -7.28 -10.67
N GLY A 28 -2.40 -6.98 -10.68
CA GLY A 28 -3.42 -7.89 -11.17
C GLY A 28 -4.09 -8.73 -10.11
N ASP A 29 -3.59 -8.71 -8.88
CA ASP A 29 -4.18 -9.46 -7.78
C ASP A 29 -5.41 -8.73 -7.22
N SER A 30 -6.42 -9.52 -6.90
CA SER A 30 -7.60 -9.01 -6.20
C SER A 30 -7.26 -8.77 -4.74
N VAL A 31 -7.68 -7.64 -4.22
CA VAL A 31 -7.44 -7.22 -2.85
C VAL A 31 -8.77 -6.91 -2.20
N VAL A 32 -8.96 -7.41 -1.01
CA VAL A 32 -10.15 -7.13 -0.20
C VAL A 32 -9.72 -6.27 0.98
N ARG A 33 -10.56 -5.30 1.33
CA ARG A 33 -10.29 -4.45 2.49
C ARG A 33 -9.98 -5.31 3.71
N GLY A 34 -8.86 -5.03 4.36
CA GLY A 34 -8.37 -5.80 5.48
C GLY A 34 -7.32 -6.85 5.12
N ASP A 35 -7.13 -7.14 3.83
CA ASP A 35 -6.07 -8.06 3.40
C ASP A 35 -4.71 -7.43 3.65
N VAL A 36 -3.76 -8.23 4.12
CA VAL A 36 -2.36 -7.79 4.23
C VAL A 36 -1.77 -7.75 2.84
N ILE A 37 -1.37 -6.57 2.39
CA ILE A 37 -0.88 -6.37 1.02
C ILE A 37 0.62 -6.13 0.94
N ALA A 38 1.21 -5.65 2.03
CA ALA A 38 2.63 -5.32 2.06
C ALA A 38 3.14 -5.38 3.49
N GLU A 39 4.45 -5.43 3.62
CA GLU A 39 5.12 -5.31 4.90
C GLU A 39 5.93 -4.02 4.89
N ILE A 40 5.78 -3.23 5.95
CA ILE A 40 6.46 -1.94 6.09
C ILE A 40 7.43 -2.04 7.25
N GLU A 41 8.68 -1.73 6.98
CA GLU A 41 9.72 -1.72 7.99
C GLU A 41 9.82 -0.34 8.62
N THR A 42 9.75 -0.29 9.95
CA THR A 42 9.96 0.92 10.73
C THR A 42 11.29 0.79 11.47
N GLU A 43 11.69 1.83 12.21
CA GLU A 43 12.92 1.80 12.99
C GLU A 43 12.95 0.68 14.03
N LYS A 44 11.79 0.27 14.49
CA LYS A 44 11.68 -0.67 15.61
C LYS A 44 11.22 -2.06 15.21
N THR A 45 10.42 -2.15 14.14
CA THR A 45 9.78 -3.41 13.79
C THR A 45 9.25 -3.37 12.36
N THR A 46 8.85 -4.53 11.88
CA THR A 46 8.12 -4.65 10.60
C THR A 46 6.64 -4.78 10.91
N VAL A 47 5.83 -3.99 10.23
CA VAL A 47 4.38 -3.95 10.44
C VAL A 47 3.70 -4.36 9.14
N GLU A 48 2.66 -5.18 9.26
CA GLU A 48 1.85 -5.57 8.12
C GLU A 48 0.90 -4.44 7.74
N MET A 49 0.87 -4.11 6.45
CA MET A 49 -0.02 -3.09 5.93
C MET A 49 -1.26 -3.73 5.33
N GLU A 50 -2.42 -3.32 5.80
CA GLU A 50 -3.70 -3.83 5.31
C GLU A 50 -4.27 -2.90 4.25
N ALA A 51 -5.02 -3.50 3.32
CA ALA A 51 -5.71 -2.74 2.29
C ALA A 51 -6.82 -1.90 2.92
N VAL A 52 -6.94 -0.66 2.44
CA VAL A 52 -7.96 0.29 2.92
C VAL A 52 -9.24 0.20 2.10
N ALA A 53 -9.21 -0.54 1.00
CA ALA A 53 -10.34 -0.68 0.09
C ALA A 53 -10.25 -1.99 -0.65
N THR A 54 -11.35 -2.39 -1.27
CA THR A 54 -11.44 -3.58 -2.12
C THR A 54 -11.22 -3.16 -3.56
N GLY A 55 -10.42 -3.93 -4.30
CA GLY A 55 -10.15 -3.67 -5.70
C GLY A 55 -9.07 -4.58 -6.24
N VAL A 56 -8.53 -4.22 -7.39
CA VAL A 56 -7.42 -4.94 -8.02
C VAL A 56 -6.20 -4.04 -7.97
N LEU A 57 -5.07 -4.61 -7.58
CA LEU A 57 -3.80 -3.86 -7.56
C LEU A 57 -3.36 -3.63 -9.01
N VAL A 58 -3.33 -2.37 -9.42
CA VAL A 58 -3.04 -2.03 -10.83
C VAL A 58 -1.70 -1.34 -11.01
N GLU A 59 -1.15 -0.78 -9.93
CA GLU A 59 0.14 -0.10 -10.02
C GLU A 59 0.85 -0.16 -8.67
N ILE A 60 2.16 -0.44 -8.72
CA ILE A 60 3.04 -0.34 -7.55
C ILE A 60 4.03 0.79 -7.85
N VAL A 61 3.90 1.88 -7.09
CA VAL A 61 4.75 3.07 -7.30
C VAL A 61 6.13 2.86 -6.70
N HIS A 62 6.18 2.23 -5.53
CA HIS A 62 7.44 1.95 -4.83
C HIS A 62 7.54 0.47 -4.51
N GLY A 63 8.62 -0.15 -4.96
CA GLY A 63 8.88 -1.55 -4.72
C GLY A 63 9.62 -1.81 -3.40
N PRO A 64 9.98 -3.09 -3.15
CA PRO A 64 10.73 -3.45 -1.94
C PRO A 64 12.04 -2.68 -1.83
N GLY A 65 12.36 -2.25 -0.63
CA GLY A 65 13.59 -1.50 -0.34
C GLY A 65 13.46 0.00 -0.48
N ALA A 66 12.32 0.50 -0.95
CA ALA A 66 12.12 1.94 -1.11
C ALA A 66 11.75 2.58 0.22
N ASP A 67 12.35 3.73 0.52
CA ASP A 67 11.94 4.58 1.63
C ASP A 67 10.92 5.58 1.09
N VAL A 68 9.76 5.65 1.72
CA VAL A 68 8.66 6.47 1.24
C VAL A 68 8.17 7.36 2.36
N PRO A 69 8.05 8.67 2.12
CA PRO A 69 7.47 9.58 3.11
C PRO A 69 6.03 9.22 3.43
N VAL A 70 5.65 9.39 4.68
CA VAL A 70 4.27 9.20 5.11
C VAL A 70 3.35 10.11 4.29
N GLY A 71 2.26 9.54 3.78
CA GLY A 71 1.30 10.27 2.96
C GLY A 71 1.53 10.18 1.47
N GLU A 72 2.68 9.67 1.02
CA GLU A 72 2.91 9.48 -0.41
C GLU A 72 2.24 8.20 -0.90
N PRO A 73 1.68 8.22 -2.11
CA PRO A 73 1.15 7.01 -2.71
C PRO A 73 2.24 5.97 -2.94
N ILE A 74 1.98 4.73 -2.54
CA ILE A 74 2.89 3.60 -2.75
C ILE A 74 2.35 2.64 -3.79
N ALA A 75 1.05 2.68 -4.03
CA ALA A 75 0.39 1.82 -5.01
C ALA A 75 -1.00 2.36 -5.31
N TYR A 76 -1.63 1.80 -6.33
CA TYR A 76 -3.01 2.14 -6.69
C TYR A 76 -3.83 0.89 -6.87
N LEU A 77 -5.06 0.96 -6.38
CA LEU A 77 -6.09 -0.05 -6.62
C LEU A 77 -7.10 0.50 -7.62
N ASP A 78 -7.68 -0.40 -8.40
CA ASP A 78 -8.86 -0.09 -9.22
C ASP A 78 -10.04 -0.75 -8.52
N ASP A 79 -11.05 0.00 -8.17
CA ASP A 79 -12.20 -0.52 -7.43
C ASP A 79 -13.20 -1.27 -8.32
N GLY A 80 -12.92 -1.35 -9.60
CA GLY A 80 -13.77 -2.07 -10.54
C GLY A 80 -15.03 -1.33 -10.95
N ARG A 81 -15.23 -0.13 -10.47
CA ARG A 81 -16.39 0.66 -10.87
C ARG A 81 -16.15 1.31 -12.21
N GLU A 82 -17.11 1.12 -13.10
CA GLU A 82 -17.04 1.80 -14.37
C GLU A 82 -17.64 3.21 -14.22
N PRO A 83 -17.03 4.20 -14.87
CA PRO A 83 -17.63 5.52 -14.90
C PRO A 83 -18.95 5.41 -15.67
N SER A 84 -19.99 5.81 -15.05
CA SER A 84 -21.31 5.84 -15.71
C SER A 84 -21.42 7.03 -16.64
#